data_73237bcbd5c37433a7717b7bf417f62d
#
_entry.id   73237bcbd5c37433a7717b7bf417f62d
#
_cell.length_a   1.000
_cell.length_b   1.000
_cell.length_c   1.000
_cell.angle_alpha   90.00
_cell.angle_beta   90.00
_cell.angle_gamma   90.00
#
_symmetry.space_group_name_H-M   'P 1'
#
loop_
_entity.id
_entity.type
_entity.pdbx_description
1 polymer ?
#
loop_
_entity_poly.entity_id
_entity_poly.type
_entity_poly.pdbx_seq_one_letter_code
_entity_poly.pdbx_strand_id
1 'polypeptide(L)'
;MPAPRSSRPTAAAGVEHVVYSSVGGAERATGIPHFESKRRVEERLGELGVPVTFLRPVFFVDNFRWMAPAREDGALILRLALPPGVPLQMIASSDVGAAAAAVLRDPARVPGGAVEIAGDERTGEQAAAAFGVVAGLPARYEPLPLEVLGD
;
A
#
# COMPACT_ATOMS: atom_id res chain seq x y z
N MET A 1 -29.73 6.87 -21.50
CA MET A 1 -28.49 6.39 -20.80
C MET A 1 -27.30 6.70 -21.71
N PRO A 2 -26.30 7.48 -21.27
CA PRO A 2 -25.10 7.67 -22.06
C PRO A 2 -24.31 6.36 -22.07
N ALA A 3 -23.85 5.94 -23.26
CA ALA A 3 -23.00 4.78 -23.46
C ALA A 3 -21.73 4.88 -22.60
N PRO A 4 -21.17 3.75 -22.09
CA PRO A 4 -19.94 3.78 -21.32
C PRO A 4 -18.83 4.36 -22.21
N ARG A 5 -18.16 5.40 -21.71
CA ARG A 5 -17.01 6.00 -22.39
C ARG A 5 -15.98 4.89 -22.59
N SER A 6 -15.72 4.58 -23.85
CA SER A 6 -14.85 3.48 -24.25
C SER A 6 -13.44 3.64 -23.64
N SER A 7 -12.93 2.56 -23.07
CA SER A 7 -11.58 2.38 -22.55
C SER A 7 -10.48 2.39 -23.64
N ARG A 8 -10.72 3.04 -24.76
CA ARG A 8 -9.82 3.09 -25.93
C ARG A 8 -8.75 4.19 -25.95
N PRO A 9 -8.68 5.18 -25.00
CA PRO A 9 -7.67 6.23 -25.16
C PRO A 9 -6.24 5.74 -25.02
N THR A 10 -5.98 4.74 -24.18
CA THR A 10 -4.62 4.26 -23.89
C THR A 10 -3.99 3.52 -25.07
N ALA A 11 -4.68 2.54 -25.64
CA ALA A 11 -4.20 1.83 -26.82
C ALA A 11 -4.19 2.72 -28.07
N ALA A 12 -5.20 3.60 -28.23
CA ALA A 12 -5.26 4.55 -29.35
C ALA A 12 -4.20 5.65 -29.27
N ALA A 13 -3.66 5.92 -28.08
CA ALA A 13 -2.58 6.90 -27.86
C ALA A 13 -1.17 6.29 -28.06
N GLY A 14 -1.05 5.02 -28.44
CA GLY A 14 0.24 4.36 -28.65
C GLY A 14 1.02 4.08 -27.37
N VAL A 15 0.33 3.93 -26.23
CA VAL A 15 0.97 3.55 -24.97
C VAL A 15 1.48 2.12 -25.06
N GLU A 16 2.77 1.93 -24.87
CA GLU A 16 3.43 0.62 -24.99
C GLU A 16 3.36 -0.21 -23.71
N HIS A 17 3.30 0.44 -22.53
CA HIS A 17 3.26 -0.20 -21.22
C HIS A 17 2.58 0.69 -20.19
N VAL A 18 1.83 0.10 -19.29
CA VAL A 18 1.20 0.78 -18.14
C VAL A 18 1.74 0.20 -16.84
N VAL A 19 2.14 1.05 -15.91
CA VAL A 19 2.43 0.65 -14.52
C VAL A 19 1.34 1.24 -13.63
N TYR A 20 0.63 0.38 -12.91
CA TYR A 20 -0.44 0.79 -12.00
C TYR A 20 -0.08 0.51 -10.55
N SER A 21 -0.13 1.55 -9.70
CA SER A 21 0.01 1.40 -8.26
C SER A 21 -1.32 0.96 -7.66
N SER A 22 -1.40 -0.34 -7.36
CA SER A 22 -2.56 -0.99 -6.75
C SER A 22 -2.43 -1.04 -5.21
N VAL A 23 -2.70 -2.19 -4.60
CA VAL A 23 -2.55 -2.45 -3.16
C VAL A 23 -2.19 -3.92 -2.93
N GLY A 24 -1.38 -4.21 -1.92
CA GLY A 24 -1.10 -5.57 -1.48
C GLY A 24 -2.38 -6.33 -1.15
N GLY A 25 -2.52 -7.55 -1.67
CA GLY A 25 -3.72 -8.36 -1.47
C GLY A 25 -4.91 -8.03 -2.37
N ALA A 26 -4.78 -7.16 -3.37
CA ALA A 26 -5.87 -6.82 -4.30
C ALA A 26 -6.49 -8.06 -4.98
N GLU A 27 -5.67 -9.10 -5.23
CA GLU A 27 -6.10 -10.35 -5.86
C GLU A 27 -6.93 -11.28 -4.96
N ARG A 28 -7.00 -11.01 -3.65
CA ARG A 28 -7.56 -11.94 -2.66
C ARG A 28 -9.07 -11.85 -2.51
N ALA A 29 -9.74 -10.94 -3.21
CA ALA A 29 -11.19 -10.72 -3.08
C ALA A 29 -11.63 -10.61 -1.60
N THR A 30 -11.03 -9.67 -0.88
CA THR A 30 -11.18 -9.54 0.58
C THR A 30 -12.57 -9.07 1.03
N GLY A 31 -13.38 -8.52 0.11
CA GLY A 31 -14.64 -7.85 0.43
C GLY A 31 -14.48 -6.44 1.02
N ILE A 32 -13.25 -6.01 1.31
CA ILE A 32 -12.97 -4.68 1.83
C ILE A 32 -13.07 -3.66 0.70
N PRO A 33 -13.94 -2.62 0.77
CA PRO A 33 -14.24 -1.72 -0.35
C PRO A 33 -13.00 -1.09 -1.00
N HIS A 34 -12.02 -0.69 -0.20
CA HIS A 34 -10.77 -0.12 -0.71
C HIS A 34 -9.99 -1.09 -1.60
N PHE A 35 -9.81 -2.35 -1.17
CA PHE A 35 -9.11 -3.39 -1.92
C PHE A 35 -9.91 -3.78 -3.17
N GLU A 36 -11.22 -3.94 -3.03
CA GLU A 36 -12.10 -4.29 -4.14
C GLU A 36 -12.13 -3.22 -5.23
N SER A 37 -12.01 -1.94 -4.85
CA SER A 37 -11.92 -0.85 -5.83
C SER A 37 -10.63 -0.96 -6.67
N LYS A 38 -9.51 -1.31 -6.05
CA LYS A 38 -8.22 -1.52 -6.72
C LYS A 38 -8.25 -2.76 -7.62
N ARG A 39 -8.82 -3.87 -7.12
CA ARG A 39 -8.99 -5.10 -7.89
C ARG A 39 -9.78 -4.84 -9.19
N ARG A 40 -10.89 -4.12 -9.11
CA ARG A 40 -11.69 -3.75 -10.31
C ARG A 40 -10.90 -2.93 -11.32
N VAL A 41 -9.99 -2.06 -10.86
CA VAL A 41 -9.11 -1.31 -11.76
C VAL A 41 -8.09 -2.23 -12.41
N GLU A 42 -7.48 -3.18 -11.67
CA GLU A 42 -6.57 -4.17 -12.23
C GLU A 42 -7.26 -5.00 -13.33
N GLU A 43 -8.44 -5.52 -13.06
CA GLU A 43 -9.25 -6.28 -14.03
C GLU A 43 -9.51 -5.45 -15.28
N ARG A 44 -9.94 -4.19 -15.10
CA ARG A 44 -10.22 -3.31 -16.23
C ARG A 44 -8.98 -2.95 -17.06
N LEU A 45 -7.85 -2.73 -16.42
CA LEU A 45 -6.59 -2.47 -17.11
C LEU A 45 -6.13 -3.69 -17.89
N GLY A 46 -6.30 -4.91 -17.35
CA GLY A 46 -5.99 -6.16 -18.04
C GLY A 46 -6.79 -6.38 -19.33
N GLU A 47 -7.99 -5.79 -19.43
CA GLU A 47 -8.83 -5.89 -20.65
C GLU A 47 -8.41 -4.93 -21.78
N LEU A 48 -7.49 -3.99 -21.53
CA LEU A 48 -7.15 -2.95 -22.51
C LEU A 48 -6.30 -3.44 -23.69
N GLY A 49 -5.72 -4.64 -23.59
CA GLY A 49 -4.83 -5.19 -24.62
C GLY A 49 -3.47 -4.49 -24.72
N VAL A 50 -3.10 -3.72 -23.69
CA VAL A 50 -1.77 -3.10 -23.52
C VAL A 50 -1.07 -3.83 -22.36
N PRO A 51 0.24 -4.11 -22.46
CA PRO A 51 0.99 -4.67 -21.34
C PRO A 51 0.85 -3.81 -20.08
N VAL A 52 0.48 -4.43 -18.96
CA VAL A 52 0.29 -3.75 -17.67
C VAL A 52 1.14 -4.44 -16.61
N THR A 53 1.78 -3.65 -15.75
CA THR A 53 2.38 -4.15 -14.50
C THR A 53 1.66 -3.54 -13.31
N PHE A 54 1.20 -4.40 -12.40
CA PHE A 54 0.58 -4.03 -11.14
C PHE A 54 1.63 -4.03 -10.02
N LEU A 55 1.96 -2.85 -9.50
CA LEU A 55 2.69 -2.73 -8.26
C LEU A 55 1.69 -2.72 -7.10
N ARG A 56 1.84 -3.64 -6.17
CA ARG A 56 0.95 -3.78 -5.01
C ARG A 56 1.69 -3.38 -3.74
N PRO A 57 1.77 -2.07 -3.43
CA PRO A 57 2.38 -1.62 -2.21
C PRO A 57 1.59 -2.07 -0.99
N VAL A 58 2.31 -2.28 0.10
CA VAL A 58 1.79 -2.59 1.42
C VAL A 58 1.51 -1.30 2.21
N PHE A 59 1.45 -1.34 3.55
CA PHE A 59 1.19 -0.17 4.38
C PHE A 59 2.21 0.95 4.13
N PHE A 60 1.74 2.18 3.90
CA PHE A 60 2.64 3.31 3.69
C PHE A 60 3.21 3.84 5.02
N VAL A 61 4.55 3.90 5.13
CA VAL A 61 5.23 4.57 6.26
C VAL A 61 4.76 6.02 6.42
N ASP A 62 4.44 6.67 5.33
CA ASP A 62 3.93 8.05 5.29
C ASP A 62 2.63 8.22 6.10
N ASN A 63 1.86 7.15 6.32
CA ASN A 63 0.65 7.19 7.15
C ASN A 63 0.94 7.58 8.60
N PHE A 64 2.15 7.35 9.10
CA PHE A 64 2.54 7.80 10.43
C PHE A 64 2.56 9.32 10.59
N ARG A 65 2.46 10.10 9.52
CA ARG A 65 2.22 11.55 9.61
C ARG A 65 0.86 11.87 10.22
N TRP A 66 -0.13 10.98 10.04
CA TRP A 66 -1.50 11.13 10.52
C TRP A 66 -1.81 10.22 11.71
N MET A 67 -1.03 9.14 11.83
CA MET A 67 -1.15 8.11 12.87
C MET A 67 0.05 8.18 13.82
N ALA A 68 0.62 9.37 14.03
CA ALA A 68 1.76 9.56 14.91
C ALA A 68 1.41 9.14 16.35
N PRO A 69 2.38 8.62 17.13
CA PRO A 69 2.16 8.29 18.53
C PRO A 69 1.68 9.52 19.33
N ALA A 70 0.65 9.33 20.15
CA ALA A 70 0.21 10.34 21.07
C ALA A 70 1.16 10.44 22.28
N ARG A 71 1.36 11.65 22.81
CA ARG A 71 2.12 11.84 24.06
C ARG A 71 1.18 11.85 25.23
N GLU A 72 1.30 10.86 26.11
CA GLU A 72 0.48 10.67 27.29
C GLU A 72 1.39 10.33 28.49
N ASP A 73 1.22 11.01 29.61
CA ASP A 73 1.96 10.78 30.86
C ASP A 73 3.48 10.67 30.70
N GLY A 74 4.04 11.48 29.80
CA GLY A 74 5.49 11.51 29.53
C GLY A 74 6.02 10.39 28.62
N ALA A 75 5.15 9.55 28.08
CA ALA A 75 5.47 8.49 27.14
C ALA A 75 4.81 8.71 25.77
N LEU A 76 5.32 8.05 24.74
CA LEU A 76 4.69 7.95 23.43
C LEU A 76 3.84 6.68 23.35
N ILE A 77 2.60 6.82 22.88
CA ILE A 77 1.67 5.71 22.73
C ILE A 77 1.34 5.56 21.25
N LEU A 78 1.85 4.50 20.62
CA LEU A 78 1.48 4.15 19.27
C LEU A 78 0.25 3.24 19.27
N ARG A 79 -0.79 3.63 18.54
CA ARG A 79 -2.04 2.87 18.41
C ARG A 79 -2.29 2.50 16.97
N LEU A 80 -2.36 1.20 16.66
CA LEU A 80 -2.74 0.66 15.36
C LEU A 80 -3.74 -0.49 15.57
N ALA A 81 -4.62 -0.68 14.61
CA ALA A 81 -5.49 -1.87 14.55
C ALA A 81 -4.69 -3.09 14.02
N LEU A 82 -3.71 -3.51 14.80
CA LEU A 82 -2.80 -4.61 14.51
C LEU A 82 -2.59 -5.41 15.80
N PRO A 83 -2.81 -6.72 15.82
CA PRO A 83 -2.55 -7.53 17.01
C PRO A 83 -1.08 -7.45 17.46
N PRO A 84 -0.80 -7.55 18.77
CA PRO A 84 0.57 -7.57 19.28
C PRO A 84 1.41 -8.67 18.65
N GLY A 85 2.67 -8.37 18.34
CA GLY A 85 3.61 -9.32 17.76
C GLY A 85 3.37 -9.65 16.28
N VAL A 86 2.29 -9.17 15.68
CA VAL A 86 2.04 -9.36 14.24
C VAL A 86 2.90 -8.37 13.44
N PRO A 87 3.68 -8.85 12.46
CA PRO A 87 4.48 -7.98 11.61
C PRO A 87 3.61 -7.22 10.63
N LEU A 88 3.88 -5.94 10.48
CA LEU A 88 3.33 -5.05 9.46
C LEU A 88 4.40 -4.76 8.42
N GLN A 89 4.17 -5.20 7.20
CA GLN A 89 5.01 -4.80 6.07
C GLN A 89 4.73 -3.35 5.70
N MET A 90 5.79 -2.59 5.47
CA MET A 90 5.70 -1.14 5.20
C MET A 90 6.56 -0.73 4.02
N ILE A 91 6.17 0.35 3.35
CA ILE A 91 6.92 0.93 2.24
C ILE A 91 6.81 2.47 2.27
N ALA A 92 7.87 3.17 1.92
CA ALA A 92 7.78 4.61 1.68
C ALA A 92 7.14 4.91 0.32
N SER A 93 6.32 5.94 0.22
CA SER A 93 5.69 6.32 -1.06
C SER A 93 6.72 6.68 -2.14
N SER A 94 7.89 7.22 -1.74
CA SER A 94 9.02 7.47 -2.65
C SER A 94 9.55 6.18 -3.29
N ASP A 95 9.58 5.08 -2.55
CA ASP A 95 10.08 3.79 -3.02
C ASP A 95 9.12 3.14 -4.02
N VAL A 96 7.81 3.38 -3.86
CA VAL A 96 6.82 2.99 -4.88
C VAL A 96 7.10 3.71 -6.19
N GLY A 97 7.43 5.01 -6.14
CA GLY A 97 7.83 5.78 -7.32
C GLY A 97 9.11 5.25 -7.97
N ALA A 98 10.12 4.90 -7.16
CA ALA A 98 11.36 4.29 -7.64
C ALA A 98 11.13 2.91 -8.30
N ALA A 99 10.29 2.07 -7.69
CA ALA A 99 9.88 0.79 -8.26
C ALA A 99 9.15 0.96 -9.60
N ALA A 100 8.19 1.90 -9.67
CA ALA A 100 7.48 2.21 -10.91
C ALA A 100 8.44 2.66 -12.02
N ALA A 101 9.38 3.56 -11.70
CA ALA A 101 10.40 4.01 -12.66
C ALA A 101 11.32 2.86 -13.13
N ALA A 102 11.67 1.93 -12.25
CA ALA A 102 12.47 0.76 -12.61
C ALA A 102 11.73 -0.17 -13.57
N VAL A 103 10.44 -0.42 -13.31
CA VAL A 103 9.59 -1.27 -14.18
C VAL A 103 9.32 -0.62 -15.53
N LEU A 104 9.10 0.70 -15.57
CA LEU A 104 8.93 1.42 -16.84
C LEU A 104 10.17 1.36 -17.73
N ARG A 105 11.39 1.31 -17.12
CA ARG A 105 12.63 1.14 -17.88
C ARG A 105 12.86 -0.31 -18.35
N ASP A 106 12.41 -1.26 -17.57
CA ASP A 106 12.61 -2.68 -17.82
C ASP A 106 11.43 -3.50 -17.26
N PRO A 107 10.37 -3.69 -18.07
CA PRO A 107 9.20 -4.46 -17.65
C PRO A 107 9.49 -5.94 -17.30
N ALA A 108 10.60 -6.51 -17.82
CA ALA A 108 10.99 -7.88 -17.53
C ALA A 108 11.37 -8.11 -16.05
N ARG A 109 11.58 -7.05 -15.28
CA ARG A 109 11.79 -7.13 -13.83
C ARG A 109 10.61 -7.71 -13.05
N VAL A 110 9.41 -7.65 -13.63
CA VAL A 110 8.20 -8.21 -13.04
C VAL A 110 7.59 -9.24 -13.99
N PRO A 111 8.19 -10.43 -14.08
CA PRO A 111 7.62 -11.52 -14.86
C PRO A 111 6.25 -11.89 -14.26
N GLY A 112 5.21 -11.98 -15.10
CA GLY A 112 3.84 -12.24 -14.66
C GLY A 112 3.01 -10.98 -14.40
N GLY A 113 3.59 -9.78 -14.54
CA GLY A 113 2.83 -8.53 -14.59
C GLY A 113 2.29 -8.02 -13.25
N ALA A 114 2.57 -8.67 -12.11
CA ALA A 114 2.15 -8.21 -10.78
C ALA A 114 3.17 -8.56 -9.71
N VAL A 115 3.39 -7.64 -8.75
CA VAL A 115 4.30 -7.85 -7.62
C VAL A 115 3.85 -7.05 -6.40
N GLU A 116 3.86 -7.68 -5.23
CA GLU A 116 3.78 -6.97 -3.94
C GLU A 116 5.15 -6.36 -3.62
N ILE A 117 5.15 -5.11 -3.14
CA ILE A 117 6.38 -4.37 -2.81
C ILE A 117 6.33 -3.87 -1.37
N ALA A 118 7.40 -4.19 -0.61
CA ALA A 118 7.62 -3.76 0.76
C ALA A 118 9.07 -3.29 0.91
N GLY A 119 9.31 -2.34 1.81
CA GLY A 119 10.65 -1.81 2.11
C GLY A 119 11.15 -2.25 3.48
N ASP A 120 10.25 -2.46 4.44
CA ASP A 120 10.57 -2.90 5.81
C ASP A 120 9.40 -3.70 6.40
N GLU A 121 9.66 -4.36 7.53
CA GLU A 121 8.67 -5.10 8.29
C GLU A 121 8.90 -4.89 9.78
N ARG A 122 7.88 -4.45 10.53
CA ARG A 122 7.96 -4.18 11.96
C ARG A 122 6.67 -4.59 12.66
N THR A 123 6.78 -5.07 13.89
CA THR A 123 5.62 -5.16 14.77
C THR A 123 5.23 -3.79 15.32
N GLY A 124 4.02 -3.66 15.89
CA GLY A 124 3.59 -2.42 16.53
C GLY A 124 4.54 -1.97 17.65
N GLU A 125 5.05 -2.93 18.42
CA GLU A 125 6.02 -2.70 19.49
C GLU A 125 7.36 -2.17 18.96
N GLN A 126 7.86 -2.74 17.88
CA GLN A 126 9.09 -2.30 17.23
C GLN A 126 8.94 -0.90 16.64
N ALA A 127 7.80 -0.61 16.03
CA ALA A 127 7.50 0.72 15.52
C ALA A 127 7.42 1.75 16.66
N ALA A 128 6.71 1.44 17.75
CA ALA A 128 6.66 2.31 18.94
C ALA A 128 8.05 2.58 19.49
N ALA A 129 8.88 1.55 19.65
CA ALA A 129 10.25 1.67 20.14
C ALA A 129 11.10 2.60 19.25
N ALA A 130 10.96 2.50 17.92
CA ALA A 130 11.67 3.39 16.99
C ALA A 130 11.28 4.86 17.20
N PHE A 131 10.01 5.18 17.39
CA PHE A 131 9.56 6.53 17.74
C PHE A 131 10.14 7.00 19.09
N GLY A 132 10.17 6.11 20.08
CA GLY A 132 10.75 6.40 21.38
C GLY A 132 12.23 6.77 21.32
N VAL A 133 13.01 6.02 20.55
CA VAL A 133 14.45 6.31 20.34
C VAL A 133 14.65 7.68 19.71
N VAL A 134 13.90 8.01 18.67
CA VAL A 134 14.02 9.30 17.98
C VAL A 134 13.61 10.47 18.86
N ALA A 135 12.54 10.29 19.67
CA ALA A 135 12.03 11.34 20.56
C ALA A 135 12.78 11.45 21.89
N GLY A 136 13.61 10.49 22.25
CA GLY A 136 14.23 10.41 23.57
C GLY A 136 13.22 10.20 24.70
N LEU A 137 12.11 9.51 24.45
CA LEU A 137 11.02 9.26 25.37
C LEU A 137 10.72 7.76 25.50
N PRO A 138 10.21 7.31 26.67
CA PRO A 138 9.58 6.00 26.74
C PRO A 138 8.48 5.87 25.68
N ALA A 139 8.35 4.70 25.10
CA ALA A 139 7.29 4.45 24.11
C ALA A 139 6.70 3.06 24.32
N ARG A 140 5.39 2.94 24.10
CA ARG A 140 4.68 1.67 24.13
C ARG A 140 3.67 1.56 23.00
N TYR A 141 3.33 0.33 22.67
CA TYR A 141 2.31 -0.01 21.72
C TYR A 141 1.02 -0.38 22.42
N GLU A 142 -0.10 0.12 21.95
CA GLU A 142 -1.45 -0.24 22.40
C GLU A 142 -2.29 -0.63 21.18
N PRO A 143 -2.65 -1.92 21.02
CA PRO A 143 -3.45 -2.35 19.89
C PRO A 143 -4.86 -1.75 19.97
N LEU A 144 -5.35 -1.24 18.85
CA LEU A 144 -6.76 -0.90 18.69
C LEU A 144 -7.55 -2.15 18.33
N PRO A 145 -8.82 -2.27 18.74
CA PRO A 145 -9.71 -3.31 18.28
C PRO A 145 -9.85 -3.27 16.76
N LEU A 146 -9.93 -4.44 16.11
CA LEU A 146 -10.04 -4.52 14.65
C LEU A 146 -11.36 -3.92 14.13
N GLU A 147 -12.38 -3.86 14.98
CA GLU A 147 -13.68 -3.26 14.70
C GLU A 147 -13.59 -1.75 14.38
N VAL A 148 -12.51 -1.09 14.82
CA VAL A 148 -12.26 0.34 14.47
C VAL A 148 -11.96 0.53 12.98
N LEU A 149 -11.59 -0.53 12.26
CA LEU A 149 -11.34 -0.49 10.81
C LEU A 149 -12.59 -0.69 9.97
N GLY A 150 -13.72 -1.04 10.59
CA GLY A 150 -14.96 -1.31 9.90
C GLY A 150 -15.96 -0.17 10.06
N ASP A 151 -16.05 0.68 9.06
CA ASP A 151 -17.29 1.24 8.47
C ASP A 151 -16.90 1.99 7.20
#